data_b270990ede667d067dd91e871ccb1e1c
#
_entry.id   b270990ede667d067dd91e871ccb1e1c
#
_cell.length_a   1.000
_cell.length_b   1.000
_cell.length_c   1.000
_cell.angle_alpha   90.00
_cell.angle_beta   90.00
_cell.angle_gamma   90.00
#
_symmetry.space_group_name_H-M   'P 1'
#
loop_
_entity.id
_entity.type
_entity.pdbx_description
1 polymer ?
#
loop_
_entity_poly.entity_id
_entity_poly.type
_entity_poly.pdbx_seq_one_letter_code
_entity_poly.pdbx_strand_id
1 'polypeptide(L)'
;MNSDEKKSLDWDAWRIFRILSEFVDGFGTMTQLGPSVAIFGASQTKINDPFYEQAAVLASKISKKGFGVITGGGPGIMEAANEGAKAAGGKSCGLCIDLPTEERPNPFIDEKFLLKFLSLIHI
;
A
#
# COMPACT_ATOMS: atom_id res chain seq x y z
N MET A 1 -24.76 -17.15 28.94
CA MET A 1 -24.41 -16.11 27.94
C MET A 1 -25.72 -15.58 27.35
N ASN A 2 -25.96 -14.30 27.44
CA ASN A 2 -27.15 -13.71 26.84
C ASN A 2 -26.96 -13.52 25.32
N SER A 3 -28.03 -13.16 24.60
CA SER A 3 -27.98 -13.04 23.14
C SER A 3 -27.07 -11.91 22.65
N ASP A 4 -26.89 -10.86 23.45
CA ASP A 4 -26.04 -9.72 23.07
C ASP A 4 -24.57 -10.05 23.23
N GLU A 5 -24.18 -10.80 24.28
CA GLU A 5 -22.81 -11.31 24.46
C GLU A 5 -22.43 -12.27 23.34
N LYS A 6 -23.35 -13.16 22.94
CA LYS A 6 -23.12 -14.08 21.82
C LYS A 6 -22.92 -13.34 20.50
N LYS A 7 -23.73 -12.33 20.21
CA LYS A 7 -23.58 -11.51 19.01
C LYS A 7 -22.24 -10.75 19.00
N SER A 8 -21.81 -10.24 20.14
CA SER A 8 -20.52 -9.55 20.27
C SER A 8 -19.36 -10.50 20.00
N LEU A 9 -19.40 -11.72 20.54
CA LEU A 9 -18.35 -12.73 20.29
C LEU A 9 -18.31 -13.17 18.84
N ASP A 10 -19.47 -13.38 18.20
CA ASP A 10 -19.55 -13.73 16.79
C ASP A 10 -18.97 -12.61 15.91
N TRP A 11 -19.27 -11.36 16.24
CA TRP A 11 -18.75 -10.19 15.53
C TRP A 11 -17.23 -10.10 15.66
N ASP A 12 -16.69 -10.30 16.86
CA ASP A 12 -15.24 -10.25 17.11
C ASP A 12 -14.51 -11.39 16.39
N ALA A 13 -15.11 -12.59 16.33
CA ALA A 13 -14.56 -13.71 15.58
C ALA A 13 -14.45 -13.38 14.08
N TRP A 14 -15.48 -12.80 13.49
CA TRP A 14 -15.46 -12.37 12.08
C TRP A 14 -14.41 -11.31 11.82
N ARG A 15 -14.22 -10.36 12.74
CA ARG A 15 -13.17 -9.34 12.64
C ARG A 15 -11.78 -9.97 12.65
N ILE A 16 -11.54 -10.94 13.52
CA ILE A 16 -10.27 -11.66 13.60
C ILE A 16 -10.01 -12.40 12.29
N PHE A 17 -10.99 -13.09 11.74
CA PHE A 17 -10.86 -13.76 10.45
C PHE A 17 -10.53 -12.78 9.32
N ARG A 18 -11.16 -11.62 9.31
CA ARG A 18 -10.88 -10.59 8.32
C ARG A 18 -9.44 -10.09 8.42
N ILE A 19 -8.97 -9.81 9.63
CA ILE A 19 -7.59 -9.37 9.88
C ILE A 19 -6.61 -10.44 9.40
N LEU A 20 -6.83 -11.70 9.77
CA LEU A 20 -5.99 -12.81 9.34
C LEU A 20 -5.97 -12.96 7.82
N SER A 21 -7.13 -12.88 7.18
CA SER A 21 -7.25 -12.97 5.72
C SER A 21 -6.44 -11.88 5.02
N GLU A 22 -6.53 -10.63 5.49
CA GLU A 22 -5.76 -9.53 4.94
C GLU A 22 -4.24 -9.73 5.10
N PHE A 23 -3.80 -10.23 6.25
CA PHE A 23 -2.39 -10.56 6.46
C PHE A 23 -1.92 -11.71 5.56
N VAL A 24 -2.71 -12.76 5.43
CA VAL A 24 -2.37 -13.90 4.55
C VAL A 24 -2.23 -13.42 3.10
N ASP A 25 -3.16 -12.64 2.60
CA ASP A 25 -3.11 -12.08 1.26
C ASP A 25 -1.90 -11.15 1.09
N GLY A 26 -1.65 -10.32 2.09
CA GLY A 26 -0.51 -9.40 2.10
C GLY A 26 0.82 -10.13 2.02
N PHE A 27 1.04 -11.11 2.88
CA PHE A 27 2.27 -11.90 2.86
C PHE A 27 2.45 -12.68 1.55
N GLY A 28 1.37 -13.25 1.01
CA GLY A 28 1.40 -13.94 -0.28
C GLY A 28 1.84 -13.01 -1.42
N THR A 29 1.29 -11.82 -1.46
CA THR A 29 1.63 -10.80 -2.45
C THR A 29 3.07 -10.31 -2.26
N MET A 30 3.50 -10.06 -1.03
CA MET A 30 4.85 -9.60 -0.74
C MET A 30 5.91 -10.64 -1.09
N THR A 31 5.58 -11.92 -0.95
CA THR A 31 6.48 -13.01 -1.39
C THR A 31 6.73 -12.93 -2.90
N GLN A 32 5.70 -12.63 -3.68
CA GLN A 32 5.85 -12.45 -5.13
C GLN A 32 6.62 -11.17 -5.49
N LEU A 33 6.48 -10.13 -4.65
CA LEU A 33 7.20 -8.88 -4.87
C LEU A 33 8.71 -9.05 -4.71
N GLY A 34 9.14 -9.88 -3.76
CA GLY A 34 10.54 -10.13 -3.47
C GLY A 34 11.23 -8.96 -2.76
N PRO A 35 12.57 -8.88 -2.82
CA PRO A 35 13.32 -7.81 -2.16
C PRO A 35 12.86 -6.43 -2.63
N SER A 36 12.58 -5.54 -1.69
CA SER A 36 11.93 -4.26 -1.98
C SER A 36 12.41 -3.17 -1.03
N VAL A 37 12.24 -1.93 -1.46
CA VAL A 37 12.54 -0.73 -0.68
C VAL A 37 11.24 0.04 -0.47
N ALA A 38 10.96 0.42 0.76
CA ALA A 38 9.82 1.25 1.11
C ALA A 38 10.20 2.73 1.04
N ILE A 39 9.35 3.53 0.43
CA ILE A 39 9.53 4.98 0.34
C ILE A 39 8.35 5.68 1.00
N PHE A 40 8.64 6.49 1.99
CA PHE A 40 7.66 7.29 2.72
C PHE A 40 7.87 8.77 2.45
N GLY A 41 6.80 9.53 2.41
CA GLY A 41 6.88 10.97 2.24
C GLY A 41 5.52 11.64 2.27
N ALA A 42 5.54 12.95 2.16
CA ALA A 42 4.35 13.77 2.27
C ALA A 42 3.34 13.52 1.15
N SER A 43 2.08 13.39 1.50
CA SER A 43 0.98 13.19 0.56
C SER A 43 0.62 14.45 -0.24
N GLN A 44 1.02 15.61 0.23
CA GLN A 44 0.67 16.90 -0.37
C GLN A 44 1.74 17.46 -1.31
N THR A 45 2.83 16.75 -1.51
CA THR A 45 3.89 17.18 -2.43
C THR A 45 3.37 17.23 -3.87
N LYS A 46 3.54 18.38 -4.51
CA LYS A 46 3.05 18.60 -5.88
C LYS A 46 4.05 18.14 -6.91
N ILE A 47 3.56 17.84 -8.12
CA ILE A 47 4.38 17.37 -9.25
C ILE A 47 5.53 18.32 -9.59
N ASN A 48 5.33 19.63 -9.43
CA ASN A 48 6.35 20.64 -9.70
C ASN A 48 7.35 20.84 -8.56
N ASP A 49 7.19 20.15 -7.44
CA ASP A 49 8.12 20.21 -6.33
C ASP A 49 9.39 19.41 -6.65
N PRO A 50 10.59 19.95 -6.37
CA PRO A 50 11.84 19.19 -6.59
C PRO A 50 11.90 17.84 -5.87
N PHE A 51 11.29 17.72 -4.71
CA PHE A 51 11.25 16.46 -3.97
C PHE A 51 10.41 15.38 -4.66
N TYR A 52 9.35 15.79 -5.39
CA TYR A 52 8.58 14.83 -6.20
C TYR A 52 9.47 14.19 -7.26
N GLU A 53 10.20 14.98 -8.01
CA GLU A 53 11.12 14.48 -9.04
C GLU A 53 12.23 13.61 -8.45
N GLN A 54 12.81 14.04 -7.33
CA GLN A 54 13.84 13.26 -6.64
C GLN A 54 13.33 11.89 -6.21
N ALA A 55 12.11 11.81 -5.69
CA ALA A 55 11.50 10.55 -5.30
C ALA A 55 11.28 9.63 -6.52
N ALA A 56 10.80 10.17 -7.63
CA ALA A 56 10.61 9.42 -8.85
C ALA A 56 11.94 8.90 -9.42
N VAL A 57 12.98 9.73 -9.44
CA VAL A 57 14.33 9.33 -9.90
C VAL A 57 14.91 8.25 -9.00
N LEU A 58 14.80 8.41 -7.69
CA LEU A 58 15.29 7.42 -6.72
C LEU A 58 14.59 6.08 -6.92
N ALA A 59 13.28 6.07 -7.02
CA ALA A 59 12.51 4.85 -7.24
C ALA A 59 12.86 4.18 -8.57
N SER A 60 13.08 4.95 -9.62
CA SER A 60 13.53 4.44 -10.90
C SER A 60 14.88 3.73 -10.78
N LYS A 61 15.82 4.33 -10.05
CA LYS A 61 17.16 3.71 -9.81
C LYS A 61 17.07 2.44 -8.99
N ILE A 62 16.22 2.43 -7.96
CA ILE A 62 15.95 1.25 -7.12
C ILE A 62 15.40 0.12 -7.99
N SER A 63 14.43 0.42 -8.83
CA SER A 63 13.82 -0.57 -9.73
C SER A 63 14.81 -1.14 -10.74
N LYS A 64 15.70 -0.32 -11.27
CA LYS A 64 16.76 -0.75 -12.20
C LYS A 64 17.76 -1.70 -11.53
N LYS A 65 17.90 -1.64 -10.21
CA LYS A 65 18.72 -2.58 -9.44
C LYS A 65 18.01 -3.90 -9.13
N GLY A 66 16.76 -4.07 -9.55
CA GLY A 66 15.99 -5.30 -9.35
C GLY A 66 15.14 -5.32 -8.08
N PHE A 67 15.06 -4.22 -7.35
CA PHE A 67 14.22 -4.12 -6.15
C PHE A 67 12.81 -3.62 -6.49
N GLY A 68 11.81 -4.14 -5.80
CA GLY A 68 10.47 -3.56 -5.83
C GLY A 68 10.42 -2.27 -5.03
N VAL A 69 9.44 -1.43 -5.32
CA VAL A 69 9.18 -0.20 -4.57
C VAL A 69 7.84 -0.30 -3.88
N ILE A 70 7.82 -0.04 -2.58
CA ILE A 70 6.62 -0.11 -1.75
C ILE A 70 6.33 1.29 -1.20
N THR A 71 5.08 1.73 -1.34
CA THR A 71 4.60 2.98 -0.75
C THR A 71 3.28 2.76 -0.03
N GLY A 72 2.78 3.80 0.60
CA GLY A 72 1.42 3.80 1.14
C GLY A 72 0.32 3.94 0.09
N GLY A 73 0.68 4.07 -1.17
CA GLY A 73 -0.28 4.09 -2.28
C GLY A 73 -1.02 5.40 -2.50
N GLY A 74 -0.72 6.44 -1.73
CA GLY A 74 -1.37 7.74 -1.83
C GLY A 74 -0.72 8.70 -2.82
N PRO A 75 -1.14 9.96 -2.79
CA PRO A 75 -0.58 11.01 -3.63
C PRO A 75 0.77 11.53 -3.12
N GLY A 76 1.33 12.50 -3.81
CA GLY A 76 2.56 13.18 -3.41
C GLY A 76 3.80 12.34 -3.63
N ILE A 77 4.64 12.23 -2.63
CA ILE A 77 5.89 11.45 -2.70
C ILE A 77 5.63 9.98 -3.00
N MET A 78 4.57 9.41 -2.44
CA MET A 78 4.18 8.02 -2.71
C MET A 78 3.88 7.80 -4.18
N GLU A 79 3.11 8.70 -4.78
CA GLU A 79 2.79 8.67 -6.22
C GLU A 79 4.06 8.81 -7.06
N ALA A 80 4.95 9.74 -6.70
CA ALA A 80 6.21 9.93 -7.40
C ALA A 80 7.07 8.66 -7.40
N ALA A 81 7.16 8.00 -6.26
CA ALA A 81 7.92 6.76 -6.13
C ALA A 81 7.31 5.63 -6.96
N ASN A 82 6.00 5.46 -6.91
CA ASN A 82 5.33 4.45 -7.73
C ASN A 82 5.46 4.77 -9.24
N GLU A 83 5.35 6.02 -9.63
CA GLU A 83 5.55 6.46 -11.02
C GLU A 83 6.95 6.13 -11.51
N GLY A 84 7.98 6.45 -10.73
CA GLY A 84 9.37 6.16 -11.07
C GLY A 84 9.64 4.67 -11.21
N ALA A 85 9.10 3.86 -10.31
CA ALA A 85 9.22 2.41 -10.37
C ALA A 85 8.56 1.85 -11.63
N LYS A 86 7.35 2.27 -11.92
CA LYS A 86 6.61 1.81 -13.09
C LYS A 86 7.28 2.23 -14.41
N ALA A 87 7.75 3.47 -14.49
CA ALA A 87 8.46 3.97 -15.67
C ALA A 87 9.76 3.20 -15.96
N ALA A 88 10.41 2.70 -14.92
CA ALA A 88 11.62 1.86 -15.05
C ALA A 88 11.31 0.39 -15.34
N GLY A 89 10.04 0.00 -15.44
CA GLY A 89 9.63 -1.39 -15.67
C GLY A 89 9.74 -2.28 -14.44
N GLY A 90 9.86 -1.69 -13.25
CA GLY A 90 9.96 -2.40 -11.99
C GLY A 90 8.61 -2.69 -11.36
N LYS A 91 8.65 -3.36 -10.22
CA LYS A 91 7.46 -3.69 -9.44
C LYS A 91 7.06 -2.50 -8.57
N SER A 92 5.84 -2.02 -8.72
CA SER A 92 5.30 -0.86 -8.00
C SER A 92 4.16 -1.31 -7.09
N CYS A 93 4.40 -1.27 -5.78
CA CYS A 93 3.48 -1.77 -4.77
C CYS A 93 2.89 -0.64 -3.93
N GLY A 94 1.62 -0.74 -3.62
CA GLY A 94 0.93 0.17 -2.70
C GLY A 94 0.25 -0.59 -1.57
N LEU A 95 0.59 -0.24 -0.34
CA LEU A 95 -0.09 -0.73 0.86
C LEU A 95 -1.06 0.34 1.31
N CYS A 96 -2.30 0.23 0.84
CA CYS A 96 -3.31 1.24 1.09
C CYS A 96 -4.18 0.88 2.29
N ILE A 97 -4.57 1.89 3.05
CA ILE A 97 -5.62 1.77 4.05
C ILE A 97 -6.90 2.29 3.39
N ASP A 98 -7.96 1.47 3.43
CA ASP A 98 -9.25 1.90 2.90
C ASP A 98 -9.91 2.85 3.91
N LEU A 99 -9.68 4.15 3.70
CA LEU A 99 -10.23 5.20 4.56
C LEU A 99 -11.60 5.64 4.05
N PRO A 100 -12.53 6.04 4.96
CA PRO A 100 -13.82 6.59 4.55
C PRO A 100 -13.70 7.93 3.82
N THR A 101 -12.56 8.61 3.94
CA THR A 101 -12.21 9.75 3.10
C THR A 101 -11.70 9.24 1.76
N GLU A 102 -12.27 9.72 0.67
CA GLU A 102 -12.14 9.22 -0.70
C GLU A 102 -10.73 9.30 -1.32
N GLU A 103 -9.67 9.05 -0.56
CA GLU A 103 -8.33 8.98 -1.15
C GLU A 103 -8.20 7.71 -1.97
N ARG A 104 -8.18 7.88 -3.28
CA ARG A 104 -7.97 6.77 -4.20
C ARG A 104 -6.49 6.43 -4.27
N PRO A 105 -6.14 5.14 -4.46
CA PRO A 105 -4.77 4.77 -4.78
C PRO A 105 -4.28 5.53 -6.00
N ASN A 106 -2.99 5.88 -6.02
CA ASN A 106 -2.43 6.52 -7.20
C ASN A 106 -2.40 5.53 -8.40
N PRO A 107 -2.41 6.03 -9.65
CA PRO A 107 -2.57 5.17 -10.82
C PRO A 107 -1.32 4.39 -11.22
N PHE A 108 -0.20 4.57 -10.53
CA PHE A 108 1.09 3.96 -10.89
C PHE A 108 1.39 2.67 -10.13
N ILE A 109 0.44 2.15 -9.37
CA ILE A 109 0.58 0.89 -8.63
C ILE A 109 0.17 -0.26 -9.55
N ASP A 110 0.98 -1.33 -9.59
CA ASP A 110 0.60 -2.55 -10.32
C ASP A 110 -0.62 -3.19 -9.65
N GLU A 111 -1.64 -3.57 -10.42
CA GLU A 111 -2.88 -4.11 -9.87
C GLU A 111 -2.66 -5.30 -8.93
N LYS A 112 -1.77 -6.21 -9.29
CA LYS A 112 -1.45 -7.38 -8.46
C LYS A 112 -0.72 -7.05 -7.17
N PHE A 113 -0.16 -5.84 -7.05
CA PHE A 113 0.54 -5.36 -5.85
C PHE A 113 -0.21 -4.24 -5.14
N LEU A 114 -1.47 -4.02 -5.49
CA LEU A 114 -2.34 -3.10 -4.78
C LEU A 114 -3.02 -3.83 -3.63
N LEU A 115 -2.61 -3.50 -2.40
CA LEU A 115 -3.16 -4.08 -1.18
C LEU A 115 -3.99 -3.03 -0.45
N LYS A 116 -5.19 -3.41 -0.05
CA LYS A 116 -6.10 -2.55 0.72
C LYS A 116 -6.42 -3.22 2.04
N PHE A 117 -6.11 -2.54 3.13
CA PHE A 117 -6.34 -3.04 4.49
C PHE A 117 -7.50 -2.30 5.14
N LEU A 118 -8.67 -2.93 5.16
CA LEU A 118 -9.86 -2.40 5.83
C LEU A 118 -9.76 -2.52 7.35
N SER A 119 -9.15 -3.60 7.83
CA SER A 119 -9.08 -3.90 9.25
C SER A 119 -8.28 -2.89 10.06
N LEU A 120 -7.35 -2.18 9.42
CA LEU A 120 -6.53 -1.17 10.10
C LEU A 120 -7.33 0.05 10.54
N ILE A 121 -8.49 0.28 9.96
CA ILE A 121 -9.38 1.38 10.34
C ILE A 121 -10.02 1.13 11.70
N HIS A 122 -10.18 -0.14 12.07
CA HIS A 122 -10.88 -0.56 13.29
C HIS A 122 -9.95 -0.94 14.45
N ILE A 123 -8.68 -0.72 14.27
CA ILE A 123 -7.68 -0.88 15.33
C ILE A 123 -7.52 0.42 16.08
#